data_e9b6ca094f4205cbcd6d2d65062ddf2a
#
_entry.id   e9b6ca094f4205cbcd6d2d65062ddf2a
#
_cell.length_a   1.000
_cell.length_b   1.000
_cell.length_c   1.000
_cell.angle_alpha   90.00
_cell.angle_beta   90.00
_cell.angle_gamma   90.00
#
_symmetry.space_group_name_H-M   'P 1'
#
loop_
_entity.id
_entity.type
_entity.pdbx_description
1 polymer ?
#
loop_
_entity_poly.entity_id
_entity_poly.type
_entity_poly.pdbx_seq_one_letter_code
_entity_poly.pdbx_strand_id
1 'polypeptide(L)' 'MLTEDEMKKLSGEWILLFNDQIVDHSRNIEDILKAVDEKYPSEKFPEDNIKISKVLSGSIHLR' A
#
# COMPACT_ATOMS: atom_id res chain seq x y z
N MET A 1 2.56 6.54 10.38
CA MET A 1 2.44 7.58 9.40
C MET A 1 3.68 7.69 8.56
N LEU A 2 3.55 7.95 7.27
CA LEU A 2 4.70 8.01 6.43
C LEU A 2 5.39 9.35 6.52
N THR A 3 6.70 9.34 6.52
CA THR A 3 7.45 10.58 6.42
C THR A 3 7.61 10.89 4.94
N GLU A 4 8.04 12.10 4.63
CA GLU A 4 8.27 12.48 3.25
C GLU A 4 9.35 11.61 2.62
N ASP A 5 10.37 11.25 3.36
CA ASP A 5 11.43 10.42 2.83
C ASP A 5 10.92 9.03 2.47
N GLU A 6 10.06 8.48 3.29
CA GLU A 6 9.49 7.18 3.00
C GLU A 6 8.59 7.23 1.77
N MET A 7 7.85 8.31 1.63
CA MET A 7 6.99 8.47 0.46
C MET A 7 7.83 8.62 -0.80
N LYS A 8 8.95 9.31 -0.72
CA LYS A 8 9.82 9.45 -1.87
C LYS A 8 10.41 8.11 -2.29
N LYS A 9 10.80 7.31 -1.32
CA LYS A 9 11.36 5.99 -1.63
C LYS A 9 10.34 5.07 -2.27
N LEU A 10 9.07 5.24 -1.93
CA LEU A 10 8.03 4.41 -2.46
C LEU A 10 7.35 4.99 -3.69
N SER A 11 7.88 6.09 -4.20
CA SER A 11 7.28 6.79 -5.32
C SER A 11 7.09 5.87 -6.50
N GLY A 12 5.91 5.83 -7.05
CA GLY A 12 5.58 4.96 -8.17
C GLY A 12 5.23 3.53 -7.77
N GLU A 13 5.25 3.24 -6.48
CA GLU A 13 4.93 1.89 -6.03
C GLU A 13 3.52 1.81 -5.46
N TRP A 14 2.99 0.61 -5.47
CA TRP A 14 1.74 0.34 -4.80
C TRP A 14 2.06 -0.08 -3.38
N ILE A 15 1.24 0.32 -2.43
CA ILE A 15 1.44 -0.07 -1.05
C ILE A 15 0.21 -0.80 -0.54
N LEU A 16 0.46 -1.74 0.34
CA LEU A 16 -0.59 -2.48 1.01
C LEU A 16 -0.63 -2.03 2.46
N LEU A 17 -1.78 -1.56 2.89
CA LEU A 17 -1.95 -1.09 4.25
C LEU A 17 -2.86 -2.03 5.02
N PHE A 18 -2.48 -2.33 6.24
CA PHE A 18 -3.31 -3.10 7.14
C PHE A 18 -3.39 -2.32 8.45
N ASN A 19 -4.58 -1.91 8.82
CA ASN A 19 -4.82 -1.07 10.00
C ASN A 19 -3.99 0.22 9.91
N ASP A 20 -3.97 0.80 8.71
CA ASP A 20 -3.26 2.05 8.44
C ASP A 20 -1.74 1.95 8.55
N GLN A 21 -1.21 0.75 8.54
CA GLN A 21 0.23 0.56 8.54
C GLN A 21 0.65 -0.10 7.25
N ILE A 22 1.76 0.34 6.67
CA ILE A 22 2.26 -0.27 5.45
C ILE A 22 2.88 -1.60 5.79
N VAL A 23 2.34 -2.67 5.22
CA VAL A 23 2.84 -4.01 5.47
C VAL A 23 3.52 -4.60 4.24
N ASP A 24 3.33 -3.98 3.08
CA ASP A 24 3.99 -4.47 1.86
C ASP A 24 3.98 -3.37 0.82
N HIS A 25 4.84 -3.46 -0.18
CA HIS A 25 4.86 -2.54 -1.31
C HIS A 25 5.46 -3.22 -2.52
N SER A 26 5.08 -2.77 -3.69
CA SER A 26 5.61 -3.32 -4.93
C SER A 26 5.31 -2.36 -6.07
N ARG A 27 6.09 -2.41 -7.12
CA ARG A 27 5.82 -1.62 -8.30
C ARG A 27 4.69 -2.20 -9.12
N ASN A 28 4.37 -3.47 -8.91
CA ASN A 28 3.28 -4.10 -9.63
C ASN A 28 2.12 -4.37 -8.70
N ILE A 29 0.95 -3.89 -9.09
CA ILE A 29 -0.24 -4.12 -8.27
C ILE A 29 -0.55 -5.61 -8.17
N GLU A 30 -0.17 -6.38 -9.17
CA GLU A 30 -0.41 -7.82 -9.14
C GLU A 30 0.29 -8.48 -7.96
N ASP A 31 1.50 -8.01 -7.63
CA ASP A 31 2.22 -8.54 -6.49
C ASP A 31 1.49 -8.20 -5.19
N ILE A 32 0.90 -7.02 -5.12
CA ILE A 32 0.16 -6.61 -3.94
C ILE A 32 -1.11 -7.47 -3.81
N LEU A 33 -1.81 -7.69 -4.90
CA LEU A 33 -3.02 -8.51 -4.86
C LEU A 33 -2.71 -9.94 -4.46
N LYS A 34 -1.56 -10.45 -4.91
CA LYS A 34 -1.14 -11.77 -4.54
C LYS A 34 -0.80 -11.84 -3.06
N ALA A 35 -0.14 -10.80 -2.55
CA ALA A 35 0.21 -10.75 -1.12
C ALA A 35 -1.06 -10.72 -0.27
N VAL A 36 -2.08 -10.00 -0.69
CA VAL A 36 -3.34 -9.96 0.02
C VAL A 36 -3.97 -11.35 0.05
N ASP A 37 -3.96 -12.01 -1.11
CA ASP A 37 -4.58 -13.32 -1.21
C ASP A 37 -3.87 -14.33 -0.34
N GLU A 38 -2.56 -14.23 -0.23
CA GLU A 38 -1.77 -15.21 0.52
C GLU A 38 -1.67 -14.89 2.00
N LYS A 39 -1.48 -13.62 2.35
CA LYS A 39 -1.23 -13.25 3.72
C LYS A 39 -2.45 -12.74 4.45
N TYR A 40 -3.36 -12.13 3.72
CA TYR A 40 -4.54 -11.51 4.34
C TYR A 40 -5.81 -11.94 3.61
N PRO A 41 -6.10 -13.24 3.56
CA PRO A 41 -7.31 -13.69 2.87
C PRO A 41 -8.57 -13.15 3.54
N SER A 42 -9.53 -12.77 2.76
CA SER A 42 -10.74 -12.15 3.26
C SER A 42 -11.50 -13.06 4.22
N GLU A 43 -11.24 -14.34 4.16
CA GLU A 43 -11.88 -15.26 5.07
C GLU A 43 -11.41 -15.09 6.50
N LYS A 44 -10.18 -14.60 6.68
CA LYS A 44 -9.62 -14.43 8.01
C LYS A 44 -9.49 -13.00 8.45
N PHE A 45 -9.45 -12.06 7.52
CA PHE A 45 -9.23 -10.66 7.85
C PHE A 45 -10.32 -9.80 7.27
N PRO A 46 -10.86 -8.87 8.00
CA PRO A 46 -11.90 -7.97 7.47
C PRO A 46 -11.34 -7.12 6.36
N GLU A 47 -12.07 -7.00 5.28
CA GLU A 47 -11.62 -6.20 4.15
C GLU A 47 -11.50 -4.74 4.50
N ASP A 48 -12.26 -4.28 5.46
CA ASP A 48 -12.24 -2.88 5.85
C ASP A 48 -10.89 -2.45 6.42
N ASN A 49 -10.11 -3.39 6.90
CA ASN A 49 -8.81 -3.06 7.47
C ASN A 49 -7.69 -3.10 6.43
N ILE A 50 -8.00 -3.54 5.22
CA ILE A 50 -6.99 -3.66 4.17
C ILE A 50 -7.21 -2.60 3.12
N LYS A 51 -6.17 -1.86 2.78
CA LYS A 51 -6.26 -0.83 1.77
C LYS A 51 -5.08 -0.96 0.82
N ILE A 52 -5.31 -0.64 -0.43
CA ILE A 52 -4.25 -0.62 -1.42
C ILE A 52 -4.22 0.77 -2.01
N SER A 53 -3.07 1.36 -2.06
CA SER A 53 -2.92 2.72 -2.56
C SER A 53 -1.67 2.82 -3.42
N LYS A 54 -1.65 3.78 -4.31
CA LYS A 54 -0.46 4.02 -5.12
C LYS A 54 0.20 5.31 -4.65
N VAL A 55 1.51 5.26 -4.48
CA VAL A 55 2.28 6.44 -4.08
C VAL A 55 2.67 7.17 -5.36
N LEU A 56 2.14 8.36 -5.52
CA LEU A 56 2.39 9.13 -6.72
C LEU A 56 3.60 10.00 -6.54
N SER A 57 4.49 9.98 -7.56
CA SER A 57 5.69 10.72 -7.45
C SER A 57 5.43 12.19 -7.62
N GLY A 58 5.93 12.96 -6.76
CA GLY A 58 5.95 14.41 -6.87
C GLY A 58 4.61 15.07 -6.85
N SER A 59 3.63 14.44 -6.44
CA SER A 59 2.48 15.07 -6.60
C SER A 59 1.71 15.39 -5.47
N ILE A 60 2.34 15.73 -4.55
CA ILE A 60 1.70 15.96 -3.48
C ILE A 60 1.20 17.21 -3.32
N HIS A 61 1.22 18.03 -4.15
CA HIS A 61 0.86 19.25 -3.94
C HIS A 61 -0.46 19.32 -4.05
N LEU A 62 -1.03 19.44 -3.32
CA LEU A 62 -2.20 19.58 -3.31
C LEU A 62 -2.55 20.86 -3.33
N ARG A 63 -2.86 21.32 -3.83
CA ARG A 63 -3.16 22.47 -3.87
C ARG A 63 -3.98 22.60 -4.02
#